data_26b55dbc7caee587cbaaa94489b26c57
#
_entry.id   26b55dbc7caee587cbaaa94489b26c57
#
_cell.length_a   1.000
_cell.length_b   1.000
_cell.length_c   1.000
_cell.angle_alpha   90.00
_cell.angle_beta   90.00
_cell.angle_gamma   90.00
#
_symmetry.space_group_name_H-M   'P 1'
#
loop_
_entity.id
_entity.type
_entity.pdbx_description
1 polymer ?
#
loop_
_entity_poly.entity_id
_entity_poly.type
_entity_poly.pdbx_seq_one_letter_code
_entity_poly.pdbx_strand_id
1 'polypeptide(L)'
;MYGNISYKKVEKGNMKKENGITLISLVVTIIILIILSSISIVSFWGKDGILTKASNTAEESEREQIKERISLVVGATVIRGNGKIESKILDNELEKEFGKDNYKLAIVGKGYLIIVDNVCYKINGNTKETIDYGTNTTIEYAGDLSKNGKYDGKTEETAYKINCIEDLLEWDNHYSKYINSFINLEKTLDFEDIYSYNDFSAITNDINNNNENEYLITELTTGTGFKPIESFNGTFDGKNHEIKNLYQNINSNAGLYINLNANIKNLVIYYKLQKG
;
A
#
# COMPACT_ATOMS: atom_id res chain seq x y z
N MET A 1 -60.74 60.22 75.96
CA MET A 1 -60.40 59.92 74.53
C MET A 1 -59.43 58.75 74.53
N TYR A 2 -59.87 57.59 74.26
CA TYR A 2 -59.03 56.39 74.22
C TYR A 2 -58.76 56.04 72.75
N GLY A 3 -57.50 56.10 72.34
CA GLY A 3 -57.09 55.75 71.01
C GLY A 3 -56.89 54.23 70.90
N ASN A 4 -57.63 53.62 69.99
CA ASN A 4 -57.49 52.20 69.62
C ASN A 4 -56.19 51.98 68.79
N ILE A 5 -55.29 51.21 69.36
CA ILE A 5 -54.09 50.73 68.62
C ILE A 5 -54.45 49.41 68.00
N SER A 6 -54.56 49.40 66.66
CA SER A 6 -54.76 48.20 65.83
C SER A 6 -53.43 47.53 65.53
N TYR A 7 -53.22 46.31 66.03
CA TYR A 7 -52.06 45.50 65.68
C TYR A 7 -52.34 44.72 64.35
N LYS A 8 -51.53 45.07 63.32
CA LYS A 8 -51.55 44.35 62.07
C LYS A 8 -50.74 43.05 62.21
N LYS A 9 -51.41 41.92 62.09
CA LYS A 9 -50.83 40.58 62.14
C LYS A 9 -49.94 40.40 60.89
N VAL A 10 -48.64 40.24 61.10
CA VAL A 10 -47.68 39.91 60.00
C VAL A 10 -47.86 38.46 59.73
N GLU A 11 -48.35 38.14 58.52
CA GLU A 11 -48.37 36.77 57.98
C GLU A 11 -46.92 36.34 57.76
N LYS A 12 -46.54 35.22 58.41
CA LYS A 12 -45.28 34.51 58.07
C LYS A 12 -45.37 33.96 56.67
N GLY A 13 -44.71 34.59 55.75
CA GLY A 13 -44.51 34.02 54.40
C GLY A 13 -43.87 32.63 54.50
N ASN A 14 -44.56 31.64 53.95
CA ASN A 14 -44.03 30.30 53.72
C ASN A 14 -42.80 30.43 52.81
N MET A 15 -41.57 30.40 53.38
CA MET A 15 -40.37 30.18 52.61
C MET A 15 -40.42 28.77 52.05
N LYS A 16 -40.66 28.66 50.74
CA LYS A 16 -40.41 27.41 50.01
C LYS A 16 -38.98 26.97 50.30
N LYS A 17 -38.82 25.82 50.95
CA LYS A 17 -37.54 25.14 51.08
C LYS A 17 -37.04 24.81 49.66
N GLU A 18 -36.15 25.63 49.12
CA GLU A 18 -35.42 25.23 47.93
C GLU A 18 -34.46 24.11 48.36
N ASN A 19 -34.75 22.90 47.86
CA ASN A 19 -33.85 21.76 48.03
C ASN A 19 -32.62 22.04 47.23
N GLY A 20 -31.60 22.64 47.82
CA GLY A 20 -30.29 22.79 47.19
C GLY A 20 -29.70 21.43 46.89
N ILE A 21 -29.07 21.30 45.71
CA ILE A 21 -28.32 20.12 45.34
C ILE A 21 -27.25 19.85 46.37
N THR A 22 -27.26 18.68 47.00
CA THR A 22 -26.23 18.34 48.01
C THR A 22 -24.88 18.22 47.31
N LEU A 23 -23.78 18.57 48.00
CA LEU A 23 -22.42 18.49 47.46
C LEU A 23 -22.11 17.09 46.91
N ILE A 24 -22.64 16.05 47.55
CA ILE A 24 -22.53 14.64 47.09
C ILE A 24 -23.24 14.46 45.75
N SER A 25 -24.48 14.96 45.59
CA SER A 25 -25.22 14.86 44.34
C SER A 25 -24.50 15.58 43.18
N LEU A 26 -23.89 16.73 43.45
CA LEU A 26 -23.11 17.49 42.49
C LEU A 26 -21.87 16.68 42.02
N VAL A 27 -21.13 16.13 42.99
CA VAL A 27 -19.94 15.31 42.67
C VAL A 27 -20.31 14.07 41.87
N VAL A 28 -21.35 13.36 42.26
CA VAL A 28 -21.83 12.17 41.51
C VAL A 28 -22.27 12.53 40.09
N THR A 29 -22.96 13.63 39.87
CA THR A 29 -23.36 14.07 38.53
C THR A 29 -22.16 14.43 37.68
N ILE A 30 -21.13 15.07 38.22
CA ILE A 30 -19.89 15.38 37.49
C ILE A 30 -19.16 14.09 37.09
N ILE A 31 -19.04 13.12 37.99
CA ILE A 31 -18.40 11.82 37.69
C ILE A 31 -19.17 11.10 36.56
N ILE A 32 -20.50 11.06 36.65
CA ILE A 32 -21.32 10.43 35.58
C ILE A 32 -21.13 11.16 34.25
N LEU A 33 -21.11 12.49 34.24
CA LEU A 33 -20.88 13.27 33.01
C LEU A 33 -19.50 13.03 32.44
N ILE A 34 -18.45 12.90 33.26
CA ILE A 34 -17.09 12.56 32.78
C ILE A 34 -17.07 11.16 32.15
N ILE A 35 -17.70 10.17 32.80
CA ILE A 35 -17.76 8.80 32.25
C ILE A 35 -18.53 8.77 30.91
N LEU A 36 -19.70 9.39 30.85
CA LEU A 36 -20.52 9.45 29.63
C LEU A 36 -19.80 10.20 28.51
N SER A 37 -19.11 11.30 28.83
CA SER A 37 -18.34 12.08 27.87
C SER A 37 -17.17 11.25 27.30
N SER A 38 -16.44 10.51 28.13
CA SER A 38 -15.32 9.69 27.69
C SER A 38 -15.78 8.56 26.78
N ILE A 39 -16.89 7.89 27.10
CA ILE A 39 -17.47 6.83 26.23
C ILE A 39 -17.92 7.43 24.89
N SER A 40 -18.56 8.59 24.90
CA SER A 40 -19.01 9.27 23.69
C SER A 40 -17.82 9.66 22.79
N ILE A 41 -16.77 10.23 23.36
CA ILE A 41 -15.56 10.61 22.60
C ILE A 41 -14.92 9.39 21.92
N VAL A 42 -14.73 8.29 22.65
CA VAL A 42 -14.15 7.07 22.10
C VAL A 42 -15.04 6.48 20.99
N SER A 43 -16.36 6.52 21.13
CA SER A 43 -17.31 6.03 20.12
C SER A 43 -17.31 6.88 18.85
N PHE A 44 -17.02 8.19 18.94
CA PHE A 44 -16.99 9.08 17.78
C PHE A 44 -15.61 9.17 17.11
N TRP A 45 -14.52 9.24 17.88
CA TRP A 45 -13.15 9.46 17.39
C TRP A 45 -12.17 8.31 17.62
N GLY A 46 -12.59 7.20 18.23
CA GLY A 46 -11.75 6.01 18.38
C GLY A 46 -11.40 5.36 17.02
N LYS A 47 -10.41 4.45 16.99
CA LYS A 47 -10.04 3.71 15.77
C LYS A 47 -11.24 3.04 15.08
N ASP A 48 -12.24 2.61 15.88
CA ASP A 48 -13.50 2.04 15.43
C ASP A 48 -14.68 3.03 15.51
N GLY A 49 -14.40 4.32 15.69
CA GLY A 49 -15.40 5.36 15.84
C GLY A 49 -16.21 5.61 14.57
N ILE A 50 -17.43 6.10 14.72
CA ILE A 50 -18.37 6.35 13.61
C ILE A 50 -17.74 7.33 12.59
N LEU A 51 -17.05 8.38 13.04
CA LEU A 51 -16.41 9.34 12.17
C LEU A 51 -15.23 8.72 11.40
N THR A 52 -14.43 7.88 12.04
CA THR A 52 -13.32 7.18 11.40
C THR A 52 -13.85 6.20 10.34
N LYS A 53 -14.90 5.44 10.65
CA LYS A 53 -15.55 4.55 9.68
C LYS A 53 -16.17 5.32 8.52
N ALA A 54 -16.85 6.44 8.79
CA ALA A 54 -17.45 7.26 7.74
C ALA A 54 -16.37 7.88 6.83
N SER A 55 -15.26 8.35 7.40
CA SER A 55 -14.13 8.86 6.62
C SER A 55 -13.49 7.78 5.75
N ASN A 56 -13.22 6.60 6.31
CA ASN A 56 -12.63 5.48 5.57
C ASN A 56 -13.57 5.00 4.45
N THR A 57 -14.89 4.94 4.69
CA THR A 57 -15.88 4.55 3.68
C THR A 57 -15.97 5.59 2.56
N ALA A 58 -15.87 6.89 2.89
CA ALA A 58 -15.86 7.95 1.89
C ALA A 58 -14.61 7.87 1.00
N GLU A 59 -13.44 7.69 1.61
CA GLU A 59 -12.16 7.52 0.92
C GLU A 59 -12.17 6.27 0.02
N GLU A 60 -12.66 5.13 0.52
CA GLU A 60 -12.80 3.90 -0.25
C GLU A 60 -13.76 4.08 -1.43
N SER A 61 -14.89 4.77 -1.22
CA SER A 61 -15.84 5.09 -2.28
C SER A 61 -15.23 6.00 -3.36
N GLU A 62 -14.44 6.98 -2.99
CA GLU A 62 -13.74 7.86 -3.93
C GLU A 62 -12.70 7.09 -4.76
N ARG A 63 -11.94 6.20 -4.13
CA ARG A 63 -10.97 5.33 -4.81
C ARG A 63 -11.64 4.40 -5.82
N GLU A 64 -12.76 3.78 -5.48
CA GLU A 64 -13.52 2.94 -6.40
C GLU A 64 -14.10 3.75 -7.58
N GLN A 65 -14.54 4.99 -7.36
CA GLN A 65 -14.97 5.88 -8.45
C GLN A 65 -13.83 6.21 -9.41
N ILE A 66 -12.64 6.53 -8.90
CA ILE A 66 -11.45 6.78 -9.72
C ILE A 66 -11.08 5.53 -10.51
N LYS A 67 -11.09 4.36 -9.88
CA LYS A 67 -10.83 3.07 -10.55
C LYS A 67 -11.82 2.79 -11.68
N GLU A 68 -13.09 3.07 -11.48
CA GLU A 68 -14.11 2.94 -12.53
C GLU A 68 -13.83 3.88 -13.71
N ARG A 69 -13.50 5.15 -13.45
CA ARG A 69 -13.13 6.13 -14.48
C ARG A 69 -11.89 5.67 -15.26
N ILE A 70 -10.85 5.17 -14.60
CA ILE A 70 -9.66 4.60 -15.25
C ILE A 70 -10.06 3.39 -16.12
N SER A 71 -10.94 2.52 -15.63
CA SER A 71 -11.42 1.34 -16.38
C SER A 71 -12.16 1.76 -17.66
N LEU A 72 -12.93 2.83 -17.63
CA LEU A 72 -13.59 3.40 -18.81
C LEU A 72 -12.56 3.97 -19.80
N VAL A 73 -11.54 4.66 -19.33
CA VAL A 73 -10.41 5.17 -20.13
C VAL A 73 -9.68 4.01 -20.82
N VAL A 74 -9.40 2.93 -20.07
CA VAL A 74 -8.79 1.70 -20.64
C VAL A 74 -9.68 1.10 -21.72
N GLY A 75 -10.98 0.99 -21.48
CA GLY A 75 -11.94 0.52 -22.47
C GLY A 75 -11.93 1.36 -23.76
N ALA A 76 -11.94 2.69 -23.63
CA ALA A 76 -11.84 3.61 -24.77
C ALA A 76 -10.51 3.46 -25.51
N THR A 77 -9.41 3.30 -24.79
CA THR A 77 -8.08 3.05 -25.36
C THR A 77 -8.03 1.75 -26.17
N VAL A 78 -8.58 0.67 -25.64
CA VAL A 78 -8.62 -0.64 -26.29
C VAL A 78 -9.44 -0.58 -27.59
N ILE A 79 -10.57 0.13 -27.59
CA ILE A 79 -11.40 0.31 -28.79
C ILE A 79 -10.63 1.07 -29.87
N ARG A 80 -9.93 2.16 -29.52
CA ARG A 80 -9.16 2.98 -30.46
C ARG A 80 -7.86 2.31 -30.91
N GLY A 81 -7.26 1.50 -30.04
CA GLY A 81 -6.03 0.74 -30.28
C GLY A 81 -6.23 -0.62 -30.93
N ASN A 82 -7.41 -0.89 -31.56
CA ASN A 82 -7.71 -2.17 -32.22
C ASN A 82 -7.49 -3.40 -31.32
N GLY A 83 -7.97 -3.32 -30.08
CA GLY A 83 -7.88 -4.41 -29.11
C GLY A 83 -6.61 -4.37 -28.24
N LYS A 84 -5.74 -3.38 -28.42
CA LYS A 84 -4.51 -3.20 -27.65
C LYS A 84 -4.56 -1.89 -26.84
N ILE A 85 -3.83 -1.88 -25.73
CA ILE A 85 -3.53 -0.62 -25.03
C ILE A 85 -2.25 -0.06 -25.67
N GLU A 86 -2.39 1.08 -26.35
CA GLU A 86 -1.26 1.85 -26.84
C GLU A 86 -1.02 3.02 -25.88
N SER A 87 0.20 3.16 -25.35
CA SER A 87 0.55 4.15 -24.32
C SER A 87 0.15 5.59 -24.71
N LYS A 88 0.40 5.96 -25.96
CA LYS A 88 0.04 7.29 -26.47
C LYS A 88 -1.46 7.55 -26.51
N ILE A 89 -2.26 6.53 -26.84
CA ILE A 89 -3.73 6.64 -26.84
C ILE A 89 -4.21 6.70 -25.39
N LEU A 90 -3.65 5.85 -24.51
CA LEU A 90 -3.97 5.83 -23.09
C LEU A 90 -3.69 7.19 -22.43
N ASP A 91 -2.53 7.78 -22.69
CA ASP A 91 -2.13 9.08 -22.18
C ASP A 91 -3.11 10.18 -22.62
N ASN A 92 -3.46 10.23 -23.90
CA ASN A 92 -4.44 11.18 -24.42
C ASN A 92 -5.84 11.02 -23.80
N GLU A 93 -6.28 9.78 -23.53
CA GLU A 93 -7.59 9.54 -22.89
C GLU A 93 -7.56 9.91 -21.39
N LEU A 94 -6.43 9.63 -20.71
CA LEU A 94 -6.23 10.08 -19.33
C LEU A 94 -6.21 11.60 -19.21
N GLU A 95 -5.53 12.29 -20.14
CA GLU A 95 -5.50 13.77 -20.17
C GLU A 95 -6.91 14.35 -20.33
N LYS A 96 -7.75 13.75 -21.17
CA LYS A 96 -9.15 14.18 -21.34
C LYS A 96 -10.00 13.95 -20.09
N GLU A 97 -9.79 12.84 -19.40
CA GLU A 97 -10.61 12.45 -18.25
C GLU A 97 -10.19 13.17 -16.96
N PHE A 98 -8.89 13.29 -16.71
CA PHE A 98 -8.37 13.81 -15.44
C PHE A 98 -7.75 15.22 -15.57
N GLY A 99 -7.35 15.64 -16.78
CA GLY A 99 -6.55 16.84 -17.00
C GLY A 99 -5.05 16.55 -16.86
N LYS A 100 -4.23 17.27 -17.61
CA LYS A 100 -2.80 17.02 -17.84
C LYS A 100 -1.96 16.86 -16.56
N ASP A 101 -2.25 17.64 -15.52
CA ASP A 101 -1.42 17.68 -14.30
C ASP A 101 -1.99 16.86 -13.15
N ASN A 102 -3.13 16.18 -13.36
CA ASN A 102 -3.85 15.47 -12.30
C ASN A 102 -3.65 13.95 -12.33
N TYR A 103 -2.83 13.45 -13.22
CA TYR A 103 -2.44 12.04 -13.25
C TYR A 103 -0.96 11.90 -13.62
N LYS A 104 -0.42 10.72 -13.33
CA LYS A 104 0.89 10.28 -13.81
C LYS A 104 0.74 8.90 -14.43
N LEU A 105 1.46 8.66 -15.52
CA LEU A 105 1.43 7.39 -16.26
C LEU A 105 2.84 6.85 -16.38
N ALA A 106 3.07 5.60 -15.96
CA ALA A 106 4.30 4.88 -16.23
C ALA A 106 3.98 3.55 -16.92
N ILE A 107 4.93 3.08 -17.74
CA ILE A 107 4.86 1.77 -18.40
C ILE A 107 5.80 0.85 -17.66
N VAL A 108 5.30 -0.33 -17.26
CA VAL A 108 6.06 -1.33 -16.52
C VAL A 108 5.88 -2.68 -17.18
N GLY A 109 6.89 -3.14 -17.89
CA GLY A 109 6.81 -4.39 -18.66
C GLY A 109 5.63 -4.35 -19.65
N LYS A 110 4.65 -5.25 -19.47
CA LYS A 110 3.42 -5.30 -20.28
C LYS A 110 2.22 -4.60 -19.61
N GLY A 111 2.43 -3.86 -18.56
CA GLY A 111 1.38 -3.17 -17.81
C GLY A 111 1.58 -1.67 -17.74
N TYR A 112 0.63 -1.01 -17.10
CA TYR A 112 0.65 0.43 -16.90
C TYR A 112 0.36 0.74 -15.43
N LEU A 113 1.07 1.74 -14.89
CA LEU A 113 0.81 2.33 -13.59
C LEU A 113 0.22 3.72 -13.81
N ILE A 114 -0.93 3.98 -13.22
CA ILE A 114 -1.57 5.28 -13.21
C ILE A 114 -1.67 5.75 -11.77
N ILE A 115 -1.28 6.99 -11.52
CA ILE A 115 -1.39 7.62 -10.22
C ILE A 115 -2.34 8.79 -10.34
N VAL A 116 -3.41 8.77 -9.55
CA VAL A 116 -4.40 9.85 -9.42
C VAL A 116 -4.60 10.09 -7.93
N ASP A 117 -4.56 11.34 -7.49
CA ASP A 117 -4.75 11.73 -6.09
C ASP A 117 -3.88 10.92 -5.10
N ASN A 118 -2.63 10.66 -5.50
CA ASN A 118 -1.65 9.87 -4.73
C ASN A 118 -2.02 8.38 -4.52
N VAL A 119 -3.01 7.88 -5.24
CA VAL A 119 -3.40 6.46 -5.28
C VAL A 119 -2.87 5.82 -6.55
N CYS A 120 -2.28 4.63 -6.41
CA CYS A 120 -1.72 3.86 -7.52
C CYS A 120 -2.74 2.87 -8.06
N TYR A 121 -2.96 2.89 -9.37
CA TYR A 121 -3.79 1.95 -10.10
C TYR A 121 -2.93 1.20 -11.12
N LYS A 122 -2.99 -0.11 -11.08
CA LYS A 122 -2.29 -0.98 -12.03
C LYS A 122 -3.23 -1.46 -13.12
N ILE A 123 -2.78 -1.42 -14.36
CA ILE A 123 -3.49 -1.99 -15.51
C ILE A 123 -2.67 -3.12 -16.09
N ASN A 124 -3.24 -4.30 -16.14
CA ASN A 124 -2.63 -5.43 -16.82
C ASN A 124 -2.80 -5.27 -18.33
N GLY A 125 -1.69 -5.15 -19.07
CA GLY A 125 -1.72 -4.97 -20.52
C GLY A 125 -2.33 -6.13 -21.30
N ASN A 126 -2.36 -7.34 -20.74
CA ASN A 126 -2.97 -8.53 -21.35
C ASN A 126 -4.47 -8.65 -21.02
N THR A 127 -4.84 -8.65 -19.73
CA THR A 127 -6.24 -8.81 -19.28
C THR A 127 -7.05 -7.55 -19.37
N LYS A 128 -6.41 -6.38 -19.45
CA LYS A 128 -7.03 -5.03 -19.43
C LYS A 128 -7.69 -4.69 -18.08
N GLU A 129 -7.44 -5.49 -17.09
CA GLU A 129 -7.96 -5.29 -15.74
C GLU A 129 -7.27 -4.12 -15.04
N THR A 130 -8.06 -3.29 -14.37
CA THR A 130 -7.57 -2.19 -13.50
C THR A 130 -7.72 -2.60 -12.05
N ILE A 131 -6.64 -2.57 -11.31
CA ILE A 131 -6.61 -2.90 -9.87
C ILE A 131 -6.14 -1.67 -9.08
N ASP A 132 -6.91 -1.29 -8.06
CA ASP A 132 -6.46 -0.35 -7.04
C ASP A 132 -5.36 -1.01 -6.19
N TYR A 133 -4.21 -0.37 -6.15
CA TYR A 133 -3.06 -0.86 -5.40
C TYR A 133 -2.80 -0.11 -4.09
N GLY A 134 -3.59 0.89 -3.78
CA GLY A 134 -3.47 1.70 -2.58
C GLY A 134 -2.67 2.98 -2.76
N THR A 135 -2.52 3.70 -1.67
CA THR A 135 -1.75 4.94 -1.64
C THR A 135 -0.25 4.64 -1.72
N ASN A 136 0.49 5.57 -2.27
CA ASN A 136 1.96 5.48 -2.41
C ASN A 136 2.71 5.33 -1.08
N THR A 137 2.03 5.54 0.05
CA THR A 137 2.56 5.42 1.42
C THR A 137 2.38 4.02 2.03
N THR A 138 1.62 3.12 1.40
CA THR A 138 1.30 1.78 1.93
C THR A 138 2.26 0.68 1.47
N ILE A 139 3.30 1.01 0.70
CA ILE A 139 4.31 0.04 0.27
C ILE A 139 5.33 -0.13 1.40
N GLU A 140 4.85 -0.58 2.53
CA GLU A 140 5.70 -1.06 3.60
C GLU A 140 6.43 -2.31 3.10
N TYR A 141 7.77 -2.28 3.18
CA TYR A 141 8.64 -3.46 3.04
C TYR A 141 9.11 -3.87 1.63
N ALA A 142 8.89 -3.09 0.57
CA ALA A 142 9.55 -3.37 -0.70
C ALA A 142 11.07 -3.22 -0.55
N GLY A 143 11.83 -4.24 -0.99
CA GLY A 143 13.27 -4.28 -0.80
C GLY A 143 13.71 -4.53 0.66
N ASP A 144 12.84 -5.07 1.51
CA ASP A 144 13.20 -5.53 2.86
C ASP A 144 12.76 -6.98 3.09
N LEU A 145 13.69 -7.91 2.99
CA LEU A 145 13.44 -9.34 3.21
C LEU A 145 13.03 -9.65 4.65
N SER A 146 13.46 -8.83 5.62
CA SER A 146 13.13 -9.01 7.03
C SER A 146 11.69 -8.62 7.36
N LYS A 147 11.03 -7.91 6.46
CA LYS A 147 9.71 -7.34 6.66
C LYS A 147 9.62 -6.61 8.00
N ASN A 148 10.42 -5.55 8.10
CA ASN A 148 10.51 -4.70 9.29
C ASN A 148 11.06 -5.42 10.53
N GLY A 149 12.00 -6.35 10.33
CA GLY A 149 12.64 -7.10 11.40
C GLY A 149 11.79 -8.25 11.97
N LYS A 150 10.64 -8.55 11.34
CA LYS A 150 9.78 -9.68 11.74
C LYS A 150 10.43 -11.03 11.47
N TYR A 151 11.26 -11.12 10.42
CA TYR A 151 11.95 -12.34 10.00
C TYR A 151 13.46 -12.12 10.05
N ASP A 152 14.20 -13.09 10.54
CA ASP A 152 15.67 -13.02 10.70
C ASP A 152 16.46 -14.05 9.86
N GLY A 153 15.73 -14.89 9.12
CA GLY A 153 16.31 -15.87 8.21
C GLY A 153 17.12 -17.00 8.86
N LYS A 154 17.01 -17.20 10.20
CA LYS A 154 17.82 -18.22 10.90
C LYS A 154 17.20 -19.61 10.87
N THR A 155 15.89 -19.71 10.75
CA THR A 155 15.13 -20.95 10.68
C THR A 155 14.11 -20.93 9.54
N GLU A 156 13.48 -22.06 9.23
CA GLU A 156 12.40 -22.13 8.24
C GLU A 156 11.19 -21.29 8.65
N GLU A 157 10.87 -21.22 9.96
CA GLU A 157 9.76 -20.43 10.48
C GLU A 157 10.02 -18.93 10.43
N THR A 158 11.28 -18.53 10.59
CA THR A 158 11.71 -17.13 10.54
C THR A 158 12.38 -16.77 9.22
N ALA A 159 12.18 -17.58 8.17
CA ALA A 159 12.75 -17.36 6.85
C ALA A 159 12.42 -15.98 6.31
N TYR A 160 13.40 -15.32 5.71
CA TYR A 160 13.19 -14.09 4.97
C TYR A 160 12.15 -14.25 3.87
N LYS A 161 11.47 -13.17 3.49
CA LYS A 161 10.33 -13.20 2.58
C LYS A 161 10.57 -12.39 1.32
N ILE A 162 10.37 -13.02 0.17
CA ILE A 162 10.38 -12.37 -1.13
C ILE A 162 8.94 -12.29 -1.64
N ASN A 163 8.42 -11.06 -1.74
CA ASN A 163 7.06 -10.78 -2.20
C ASN A 163 7.03 -9.98 -3.51
N CYS A 164 8.15 -9.40 -3.92
CA CYS A 164 8.23 -8.54 -5.10
C CYS A 164 9.62 -8.61 -5.72
N ILE A 165 9.78 -8.01 -6.88
CA ILE A 165 11.06 -7.98 -7.59
C ILE A 165 12.09 -7.16 -6.82
N GLU A 166 11.68 -6.08 -6.15
CA GLU A 166 12.57 -5.27 -5.31
C GLU A 166 13.14 -6.07 -4.13
N ASP A 167 12.38 -7.01 -3.56
CA ASP A 167 12.91 -7.94 -2.55
C ASP A 167 14.00 -8.85 -3.14
N LEU A 168 13.80 -9.31 -4.38
CA LEU A 168 14.80 -10.13 -5.06
C LEU A 168 16.07 -9.32 -5.39
N LEU A 169 15.93 -8.06 -5.78
CA LEU A 169 17.05 -7.14 -6.01
C LEU A 169 17.78 -6.79 -4.71
N GLU A 170 17.07 -6.64 -3.59
CA GLU A 170 17.69 -6.45 -2.28
C GLU A 170 18.57 -7.64 -1.92
N TRP A 171 18.11 -8.87 -2.21
CA TRP A 171 18.93 -10.06 -2.00
C TRP A 171 20.21 -10.03 -2.87
N ASP A 172 20.09 -9.72 -4.15
CA ASP A 172 21.22 -9.59 -5.04
C ASP A 172 22.20 -8.52 -4.58
N ASN A 173 21.73 -7.32 -4.30
CA ASN A 173 22.57 -6.18 -3.90
C ASN A 173 23.29 -6.42 -2.55
N HIS A 174 22.70 -7.21 -1.66
CA HIS A 174 23.22 -7.48 -0.32
C HIS A 174 23.40 -8.98 -0.04
N TYR A 175 23.78 -9.77 -1.07
CA TYR A 175 23.85 -11.23 -0.98
C TYR A 175 24.69 -11.73 0.22
N SER A 176 25.75 -11.04 0.59
CA SER A 176 26.60 -11.40 1.72
C SER A 176 25.88 -11.41 3.07
N LYS A 177 24.86 -10.54 3.24
CA LYS A 177 23.99 -10.51 4.41
C LYS A 177 23.10 -11.75 4.49
N TYR A 178 22.71 -12.28 3.35
CA TYR A 178 21.72 -13.37 3.24
C TYR A 178 22.33 -14.74 2.91
N ILE A 179 23.68 -14.83 2.82
CA ILE A 179 24.41 -15.96 2.25
C ILE A 179 24.09 -17.33 2.88
N ASN A 180 23.81 -17.40 4.18
CA ASN A 180 23.51 -18.64 4.91
C ASN A 180 22.07 -18.70 5.43
N SER A 181 21.18 -17.89 4.88
CA SER A 181 19.84 -17.70 5.42
C SER A 181 18.80 -18.69 4.86
N PHE A 182 17.70 -18.81 5.57
CA PHE A 182 16.44 -19.36 5.02
C PHE A 182 15.68 -18.23 4.34
N ILE A 183 15.29 -18.44 3.09
CA ILE A 183 14.54 -17.46 2.26
C ILE A 183 13.37 -18.18 1.60
N ASN A 184 12.19 -17.56 1.61
CA ASN A 184 10.99 -18.06 0.97
C ASN A 184 10.51 -17.10 -0.12
N LEU A 185 10.11 -17.65 -1.25
CA LEU A 185 9.33 -16.95 -2.26
C LEU A 185 7.84 -17.06 -1.89
N GLU A 186 7.17 -15.94 -1.67
CA GLU A 186 5.79 -15.93 -1.15
C GLU A 186 4.73 -15.76 -2.24
N LYS A 187 5.14 -15.41 -3.46
CA LYS A 187 4.28 -15.36 -4.65
C LYS A 187 5.11 -15.55 -5.92
N THR A 188 4.46 -15.92 -7.01
CA THR A 188 5.08 -15.93 -8.33
C THR A 188 5.47 -14.51 -8.73
N LEU A 189 6.72 -14.35 -9.21
CA LEU A 189 7.25 -13.09 -9.73
C LEU A 189 7.38 -13.20 -11.26
N ASP A 190 6.95 -12.19 -11.98
CA ASP A 190 7.12 -12.05 -13.42
C ASP A 190 7.74 -10.69 -13.73
N PHE A 191 8.95 -10.68 -14.29
CA PHE A 191 9.68 -9.45 -14.61
C PHE A 191 8.98 -8.58 -15.66
N GLU A 192 8.05 -9.13 -16.41
CA GLU A 192 7.23 -8.39 -17.38
C GLU A 192 5.83 -8.05 -16.81
N ASP A 193 5.54 -8.40 -15.56
CA ASP A 193 4.26 -8.13 -14.94
C ASP A 193 4.39 -7.05 -13.84
N ILE A 194 3.66 -5.95 -14.03
CA ILE A 194 3.59 -4.84 -13.08
C ILE A 194 3.20 -5.28 -11.66
N TYR A 195 2.44 -6.38 -11.51
CA TYR A 195 2.03 -6.90 -10.19
C TYR A 195 3.15 -7.57 -9.41
N SER A 196 4.30 -7.78 -10.05
CA SER A 196 5.50 -8.30 -9.41
C SER A 196 6.36 -7.21 -8.77
N TYR A 197 6.04 -5.93 -9.00
CA TYR A 197 6.74 -4.76 -8.45
C TYR A 197 5.90 -4.09 -7.36
N ASN A 198 6.52 -3.60 -6.32
CA ASN A 198 5.86 -2.95 -5.19
C ASN A 198 6.40 -1.55 -4.88
N ASP A 199 7.63 -1.23 -5.25
CA ASP A 199 8.20 0.09 -4.98
C ASP A 199 7.85 1.08 -6.11
N PHE A 200 6.82 1.88 -5.87
CA PHE A 200 6.42 2.94 -6.78
C PHE A 200 7.02 4.30 -6.40
N SER A 201 7.65 4.41 -5.23
CA SER A 201 8.33 5.65 -4.83
C SER A 201 9.44 5.96 -5.82
N ALA A 202 10.14 4.93 -6.23
CA ALA A 202 11.10 5.00 -7.29
C ALA A 202 10.44 5.43 -8.61
N ILE A 203 9.37 4.78 -9.07
CA ILE A 203 8.63 5.11 -10.30
C ILE A 203 8.01 6.51 -10.23
N THR A 204 7.46 6.91 -9.08
CA THR A 204 6.79 8.22 -8.92
C THR A 204 7.76 9.39 -8.83
N ASN A 205 8.92 9.19 -8.21
CA ASN A 205 9.97 10.20 -8.19
C ASN A 205 10.54 10.45 -9.58
N ASP A 206 10.55 9.44 -10.41
CA ASP A 206 11.10 9.48 -11.76
C ASP A 206 10.18 10.11 -12.79
N ILE A 207 8.89 9.87 -12.71
CA ILE A 207 7.89 10.59 -13.49
C ILE A 207 8.00 12.10 -13.22
N ASN A 208 8.46 12.51 -12.02
CA ASN A 208 8.68 13.93 -11.68
C ASN A 208 10.04 14.49 -12.16
N ASN A 209 11.06 13.67 -12.38
CA ASN A 209 12.45 14.10 -12.55
C ASN A 209 13.13 13.69 -13.86
N ASN A 210 12.40 13.20 -14.88
CA ASN A 210 12.92 12.67 -16.15
C ASN A 210 13.79 11.40 -16.02
N ASN A 211 13.16 10.22 -15.97
CA ASN A 211 13.66 8.98 -16.59
C ASN A 211 14.64 8.04 -15.84
N GLU A 212 14.97 8.18 -14.57
CA GLU A 212 15.94 7.21 -13.98
C GLU A 212 15.32 5.84 -13.63
N ASN A 213 14.04 5.72 -13.37
CA ASN A 213 13.41 4.45 -12.96
C ASN A 213 12.62 3.72 -14.06
N GLU A 214 12.17 4.42 -15.08
CA GLU A 214 11.88 3.78 -16.37
C GLU A 214 13.13 3.01 -16.84
N TYR A 215 14.33 3.55 -16.53
CA TYR A 215 15.62 2.92 -16.71
C TYR A 215 15.74 1.60 -15.92
N LEU A 216 15.38 1.52 -14.64
CA LEU A 216 15.53 0.27 -13.87
C LEU A 216 14.64 -0.86 -14.41
N ILE A 217 13.40 -0.57 -14.77
CA ILE A 217 12.49 -1.58 -15.31
C ILE A 217 12.87 -1.93 -16.74
N THR A 218 13.26 -0.96 -17.54
CA THR A 218 13.81 -1.18 -18.90
C THR A 218 15.11 -1.99 -18.80
N GLU A 219 15.98 -1.68 -17.83
CA GLU A 219 17.22 -2.40 -17.58
C GLU A 219 16.98 -3.87 -17.22
N LEU A 220 15.95 -4.15 -16.37
CA LEU A 220 15.58 -5.51 -15.96
C LEU A 220 14.85 -6.32 -17.06
N THR A 221 14.29 -5.68 -18.07
CA THR A 221 13.47 -6.37 -19.09
C THR A 221 14.07 -6.37 -20.49
N THR A 222 14.95 -5.41 -20.80
CA THR A 222 15.55 -5.24 -22.13
C THR A 222 17.00 -4.75 -22.11
N GLY A 223 17.49 -4.25 -20.97
CA GLY A 223 18.87 -3.76 -20.78
C GLY A 223 19.88 -4.86 -20.42
N THR A 224 20.65 -4.69 -19.35
CA THR A 224 21.60 -5.72 -18.84
C THR A 224 20.86 -6.88 -18.16
N GLY A 225 19.66 -6.61 -17.64
CA GLY A 225 18.83 -7.57 -16.97
C GLY A 225 19.26 -7.84 -15.52
N PHE A 226 18.69 -8.89 -14.95
CA PHE A 226 18.98 -9.34 -13.60
C PHE A 226 20.43 -9.87 -13.51
N LYS A 227 21.20 -9.39 -12.54
CA LYS A 227 22.53 -9.93 -12.26
C LYS A 227 22.41 -11.19 -11.40
N PRO A 228 23.14 -12.27 -11.72
CA PRO A 228 23.12 -13.45 -10.88
C PRO A 228 23.66 -13.16 -9.47
N ILE A 229 22.97 -13.65 -8.45
CA ILE A 229 23.38 -13.57 -7.05
C ILE A 229 24.74 -14.26 -6.91
N GLU A 230 25.75 -13.55 -6.36
CA GLU A 230 27.13 -13.97 -6.44
C GLU A 230 27.39 -15.29 -5.69
N SER A 231 26.80 -15.45 -4.51
CA SER A 231 26.97 -16.68 -3.71
C SER A 231 25.79 -16.91 -2.77
N PHE A 232 25.37 -18.18 -2.64
CA PHE A 232 24.36 -18.58 -1.67
C PHE A 232 24.61 -19.98 -1.15
N ASN A 233 24.59 -20.16 0.18
CA ASN A 233 24.82 -21.42 0.90
C ASN A 233 23.64 -21.82 1.79
N GLY A 234 22.57 -21.06 1.81
CA GLY A 234 21.40 -21.24 2.67
C GLY A 234 20.35 -22.21 2.12
N THR A 235 19.12 -21.96 2.47
CA THR A 235 17.94 -22.66 1.92
C THR A 235 17.01 -21.66 1.26
N PHE A 236 16.70 -21.88 -0.01
CA PHE A 236 15.67 -21.13 -0.73
C PHE A 236 14.49 -22.03 -1.08
N ASP A 237 13.34 -21.74 -0.49
CA ASP A 237 12.09 -22.44 -0.77
C ASP A 237 11.20 -21.59 -1.66
N GLY A 238 11.00 -22.03 -2.88
CA GLY A 238 10.09 -21.38 -3.84
C GLY A 238 8.62 -21.50 -3.48
N LYS A 239 8.24 -22.31 -2.49
CA LYS A 239 6.84 -22.55 -2.06
C LYS A 239 5.89 -22.89 -3.22
N ASN A 240 6.41 -23.56 -4.25
CA ASN A 240 5.73 -23.86 -5.53
C ASN A 240 5.35 -22.60 -6.34
N HIS A 241 5.97 -21.46 -6.07
CA HIS A 241 5.88 -20.28 -6.89
C HIS A 241 6.97 -20.28 -7.98
N GLU A 242 6.81 -19.40 -8.94
CA GLU A 242 7.67 -19.33 -10.12
C GLU A 242 8.35 -17.94 -10.22
N ILE A 243 9.53 -17.89 -10.81
CA ILE A 243 10.15 -16.66 -11.29
C ILE A 243 10.11 -16.70 -12.82
N LYS A 244 9.38 -15.76 -13.43
CA LYS A 244 9.13 -15.71 -14.87
C LYS A 244 9.84 -14.53 -15.53
N ASN A 245 10.19 -14.75 -16.82
CA ASN A 245 10.80 -13.73 -17.64
C ASN A 245 12.04 -13.10 -17.00
N LEU A 246 12.81 -13.90 -16.23
CA LEU A 246 14.07 -13.45 -15.65
C LEU A 246 15.03 -13.13 -16.80
N TYR A 247 15.06 -11.85 -17.17
CA TYR A 247 15.85 -11.38 -18.29
C TYR A 247 17.32 -11.21 -17.91
N GLN A 248 18.19 -11.72 -18.73
CA GLN A 248 19.64 -11.58 -18.62
C GLN A 248 20.27 -11.37 -19.99
N ASN A 249 21.00 -10.28 -20.14
CA ASN A 249 21.81 -9.98 -21.32
C ASN A 249 23.29 -10.10 -20.91
N ILE A 250 23.85 -11.30 -21.09
CA ILE A 250 25.15 -11.64 -20.54
C ILE A 250 26.04 -12.35 -21.56
N ASN A 251 27.31 -12.00 -21.49
CA ASN A 251 28.38 -12.64 -22.25
C ASN A 251 29.07 -13.77 -21.45
N SER A 252 28.62 -14.10 -20.25
CA SER A 252 29.22 -15.08 -19.35
C SER A 252 28.17 -15.92 -18.60
N ASN A 253 28.26 -16.07 -17.29
CA ASN A 253 27.39 -16.95 -16.51
C ASN A 253 25.94 -16.47 -16.47
N ALA A 254 25.02 -17.27 -16.98
CA ALA A 254 23.57 -17.07 -16.85
C ALA A 254 23.03 -17.90 -15.69
N GLY A 255 22.06 -17.36 -14.96
CA GLY A 255 21.37 -18.07 -13.91
C GLY A 255 20.94 -17.18 -12.76
N LEU A 256 20.21 -17.74 -11.81
CA LEU A 256 19.86 -17.01 -10.58
C LEU A 256 21.09 -16.82 -9.68
N TYR A 257 22.05 -17.75 -9.74
CA TYR A 257 23.27 -17.74 -8.90
C TYR A 257 24.53 -17.97 -9.74
N ILE A 258 25.67 -17.40 -9.29
CA ILE A 258 26.99 -17.72 -9.82
C ILE A 258 27.57 -18.92 -9.07
N ASN A 259 27.63 -18.83 -7.73
CA ASN A 259 28.14 -19.88 -6.85
C ASN A 259 27.01 -20.39 -5.95
N LEU A 260 26.61 -21.62 -6.15
CA LEU A 260 25.51 -22.23 -5.42
C LEU A 260 26.00 -23.47 -4.63
N ASN A 261 25.98 -23.37 -3.29
CA ASN A 261 26.17 -24.49 -2.38
C ASN A 261 25.00 -24.52 -1.38
N ALA A 262 23.80 -24.56 -1.88
CA ALA A 262 22.57 -24.32 -1.14
C ALA A 262 21.51 -25.38 -1.41
N ASN A 263 20.52 -25.44 -0.53
CA ASN A 263 19.31 -26.24 -0.73
C ASN A 263 18.24 -25.42 -1.42
N ILE A 264 17.98 -25.69 -2.70
CA ILE A 264 16.91 -25.05 -3.47
C ILE A 264 15.78 -26.05 -3.62
N LYS A 265 14.56 -25.68 -3.21
CA LYS A 265 13.39 -26.54 -3.27
C LYS A 265 12.16 -25.80 -3.78
N ASN A 266 11.24 -26.53 -4.43
CA ASN A 266 9.92 -26.05 -4.85
C ASN A 266 9.97 -24.76 -5.72
N LEU A 267 10.97 -24.60 -6.60
CA LEU A 267 11.20 -23.42 -7.41
C LEU A 267 11.24 -23.78 -8.90
N VAL A 268 10.56 -22.99 -9.72
CA VAL A 268 10.69 -23.02 -11.18
C VAL A 268 11.10 -21.64 -11.66
N ILE A 269 12.07 -21.57 -12.57
CA ILE A 269 12.56 -20.31 -13.15
C ILE A 269 12.49 -20.38 -14.66
N TYR A 270 11.84 -19.40 -15.28
CA TYR A 270 11.79 -19.21 -16.71
C TYR A 270 12.68 -18.04 -17.11
N TYR A 271 13.73 -18.33 -17.86
CA TYR A 271 14.69 -17.34 -18.32
C TYR A 271 14.32 -16.75 -19.66
N LYS A 272 14.57 -15.46 -19.83
CA LYS A 272 14.56 -14.76 -21.10
C LYS A 272 16.01 -14.33 -21.39
N LEU A 273 16.74 -15.16 -22.13
CA LEU A 273 18.14 -14.93 -22.44
C LEU A 273 18.28 -14.20 -23.77
N GLN A 274 19.09 -13.14 -23.78
CA GLN A 274 19.58 -12.51 -24.99
C GLN A 274 21.09 -12.74 -25.06
N LYS A 275 21.57 -13.28 -26.17
CA LYS A 275 22.99 -13.33 -26.48
C LYS A 275 23.38 -11.98 -27.09
N GLY A 276 24.35 -11.32 -26.49
CA GLY A 276 24.98 -10.11 -27.04
C GLY A 276 25.80 -10.40 -28.26
#